data_cc6df46dba51a54f50d7e0da3e2d2022
#
_entry.id   cc6df46dba51a54f50d7e0da3e2d2022
#
_cell.length_a   1.000
_cell.length_b   1.000
_cell.length_c   1.000
_cell.angle_alpha   90.00
_cell.angle_beta   90.00
_cell.angle_gamma   90.00
#
_symmetry.space_group_name_H-M   'P 1'
#
loop_
_entity.id
_entity.type
_entity.pdbx_description
1 polymer ?
#
loop_
_entity_poly.entity_id
_entity_poly.type
_entity_poly.pdbx_seq_one_letter_code
_entity_poly.pdbx_strand_id
1 'polypeptide(L)'
;MKICDRPEFKSKKPPLTFGENDFVLKAVKKMSSENFGSVVITDKSKKVVGIVTERDLMKKLLNNDMNPKRTKLREIMTSPVKVADKDDELVGWLRQMSNERFRHVPVVDKNGKLINIMSQGDFVSYTWPNLLYQVKELAKENYPRVNQIVIILIGFMIYTLILLFAFNYMA
;
A
#
# COMPACT_ATOMS: atom_id res chain seq x y z
N MET A 1 -11.38 3.93 -9.36
CA MET A 1 -10.61 5.11 -8.88
C MET A 1 -9.25 5.10 -9.54
N LYS A 2 -8.84 6.23 -10.08
CA LYS A 2 -7.56 6.39 -10.76
C LYS A 2 -6.42 6.66 -9.77
N ILE A 3 -5.20 6.33 -10.17
CA ILE A 3 -3.99 6.60 -9.37
C ILE A 3 -3.83 8.10 -9.08
N CYS A 4 -4.05 8.97 -10.08
CA CYS A 4 -3.90 10.42 -9.93
C CYS A 4 -4.94 11.08 -9.01
N ASP A 5 -6.04 10.41 -8.70
CA ASP A 5 -7.07 10.93 -7.79
C ASP A 5 -6.63 10.84 -6.32
N ARG A 6 -5.58 10.09 -6.03
CA ARG A 6 -5.12 9.82 -4.68
C ARG A 6 -4.46 11.03 -4.02
N PRO A 7 -4.81 11.34 -2.75
CA PRO A 7 -4.10 12.36 -1.98
C PRO A 7 -2.60 12.08 -1.89
N GLU A 8 -2.21 10.80 -1.68
CA GLU A 8 -0.82 10.39 -1.59
C GLU A 8 -0.06 10.68 -2.89
N PHE A 9 -0.71 10.50 -4.06
CA PHE A 9 -0.10 10.84 -5.33
C PHE A 9 0.26 12.33 -5.44
N LYS A 10 -0.61 13.20 -4.91
CA LYS A 10 -0.43 14.67 -4.97
C LYS A 10 0.55 15.20 -3.93
N SER A 11 0.61 14.58 -2.75
CA SER A 11 1.41 15.03 -1.61
C SER A 11 2.82 14.46 -1.55
N LYS A 12 3.13 13.45 -2.38
CA LYS A 12 4.44 12.80 -2.37
C LYS A 12 5.57 13.72 -2.81
N LYS A 13 6.74 13.51 -2.19
CA LYS A 13 8.00 14.07 -2.70
C LYS A 13 8.28 13.55 -4.11
N PRO A 14 8.93 14.32 -4.97
CA PRO A 14 9.37 13.84 -6.28
C PRO A 14 10.14 12.52 -6.15
N PRO A 15 9.96 11.59 -7.09
CA PRO A 15 10.68 10.32 -7.07
C PRO A 15 12.18 10.54 -7.21
N LEU A 16 12.95 9.75 -6.45
CA LEU A 16 14.40 9.78 -6.53
C LEU A 16 14.84 9.12 -7.85
N THR A 17 15.55 9.87 -8.68
CA THR A 17 15.96 9.42 -10.01
C THR A 17 17.47 9.44 -10.18
N PHE A 18 17.97 8.48 -10.95
CA PHE A 18 19.37 8.36 -11.36
C PHE A 18 19.48 7.93 -12.82
N GLY A 19 20.64 8.18 -13.42
CA GLY A 19 20.99 7.60 -14.72
C GLY A 19 21.53 6.17 -14.57
N GLU A 20 21.42 5.38 -15.62
CA GLU A 20 21.90 3.98 -15.64
C GLU A 20 23.39 3.83 -15.39
N ASN A 21 24.18 4.86 -15.70
CA ASN A 21 25.63 4.89 -15.52
C ASN A 21 26.09 5.46 -14.16
N ASP A 22 25.17 5.93 -13.32
CA ASP A 22 25.48 6.35 -11.95
C ASP A 22 25.94 5.15 -11.11
N PHE A 23 26.82 5.39 -10.13
CA PHE A 23 27.30 4.35 -9.24
C PHE A 23 26.26 4.03 -8.14
N VAL A 24 26.17 2.74 -7.79
CA VAL A 24 25.26 2.23 -6.77
C VAL A 24 25.45 2.94 -5.44
N LEU A 25 26.69 3.23 -5.02
CA LEU A 25 26.96 3.91 -3.75
C LEU A 25 26.27 5.27 -3.67
N LYS A 26 26.22 6.03 -4.77
CA LYS A 26 25.55 7.34 -4.80
C LYS A 26 24.04 7.20 -4.55
N ALA A 27 23.42 6.21 -5.20
CA ALA A 27 21.99 5.91 -5.00
C ALA A 27 21.70 5.44 -3.57
N VAL A 28 22.51 4.51 -3.04
CA VAL A 28 22.35 3.99 -1.66
C VAL A 28 22.43 5.11 -0.63
N LYS A 29 23.43 6.00 -0.73
CA LYS A 29 23.55 7.15 0.18
C LYS A 29 22.32 8.05 0.14
N LYS A 30 21.78 8.30 -1.05
CA LYS A 30 20.60 9.15 -1.22
C LYS A 30 19.32 8.47 -0.73
N MET A 31 19.15 7.19 -1.02
CA MET A 31 18.05 6.37 -0.47
C MET A 31 18.03 6.41 1.05
N SER A 32 19.19 6.17 1.66
CA SER A 32 19.33 6.17 3.13
C SER A 32 19.05 7.54 3.75
N SER A 33 19.64 8.61 3.20
CA SER A 33 19.49 9.97 3.76
C SER A 33 18.07 10.54 3.61
N GLU A 34 17.33 10.11 2.61
CA GLU A 34 15.97 10.59 2.33
C GLU A 34 14.87 9.58 2.68
N ASN A 35 15.25 8.41 3.19
CA ASN A 35 14.32 7.35 3.59
C ASN A 35 13.49 6.78 2.42
N PHE A 36 14.14 6.58 1.26
CA PHE A 36 13.53 5.97 0.09
C PHE A 36 13.92 4.50 -0.05
N GLY A 37 12.94 3.61 -0.22
CA GLY A 37 13.15 2.16 -0.47
C GLY A 37 13.47 1.81 -1.92
N SER A 38 13.47 2.80 -2.83
CA SER A 38 13.75 2.58 -4.26
C SER A 38 14.20 3.85 -4.97
N VAL A 39 14.88 3.67 -6.10
CA VAL A 39 15.22 4.73 -7.05
C VAL A 39 14.79 4.33 -8.46
N VAL A 40 14.28 5.28 -9.20
CA VAL A 40 13.89 5.06 -10.60
C VAL A 40 15.06 5.44 -11.50
N ILE A 41 15.39 4.55 -12.42
CA ILE A 41 16.43 4.81 -13.41
C ILE A 41 15.78 5.40 -14.65
N THR A 42 16.25 6.55 -15.08
CA THR A 42 15.71 7.27 -16.24
C THR A 42 16.78 7.57 -17.27
N ASP A 43 16.34 7.66 -18.52
CA ASP A 43 17.17 8.17 -19.61
C ASP A 43 17.24 9.73 -19.59
N LYS A 44 17.97 10.30 -20.56
CA LYS A 44 18.11 11.76 -20.74
C LYS A 44 16.76 12.46 -21.01
N SER A 45 15.77 11.74 -21.53
CA SER A 45 14.42 12.23 -21.81
C SER A 45 13.46 12.07 -20.62
N LYS A 46 13.97 11.64 -19.46
CA LYS A 46 13.21 11.32 -18.24
C LYS A 46 12.23 10.13 -18.40
N LYS A 47 12.42 9.29 -19.42
CA LYS A 47 11.69 8.04 -19.56
C LYS A 47 12.26 6.99 -18.62
N VAL A 48 11.39 6.16 -18.06
CA VAL A 48 11.77 5.10 -17.14
C VAL A 48 12.43 3.96 -17.90
N VAL A 49 13.66 3.61 -17.53
CA VAL A 49 14.44 2.50 -18.12
C VAL A 49 14.65 1.36 -17.12
N GLY A 50 14.54 1.62 -15.82
CA GLY A 50 14.72 0.61 -14.78
C GLY A 50 14.32 1.11 -13.41
N ILE A 51 14.41 0.20 -12.45
CA ILE A 51 14.22 0.50 -11.02
C ILE A 51 15.26 -0.27 -10.20
N VAL A 52 15.77 0.35 -9.14
CA VAL A 52 16.58 -0.32 -8.11
C VAL A 52 15.88 -0.17 -6.77
N THR A 53 15.68 -1.28 -6.10
CA THR A 53 15.04 -1.36 -4.79
C THR A 53 16.02 -1.89 -3.76
N GLU A 54 15.70 -1.77 -2.46
CA GLU A 54 16.44 -2.40 -1.37
C GLU A 54 16.64 -3.91 -1.62
N ARG A 55 15.64 -4.59 -2.21
CA ARG A 55 15.73 -6.01 -2.55
C ARG A 55 16.78 -6.28 -3.63
N ASP A 56 16.90 -5.38 -4.62
CA ASP A 56 17.94 -5.52 -5.65
C ASP A 56 19.34 -5.33 -5.06
N LEU A 57 19.50 -4.38 -4.12
CA LEU A 57 20.75 -4.20 -3.39
C LEU A 57 21.14 -5.47 -2.61
N MET A 58 20.19 -6.10 -1.93
CA MET A 58 20.48 -7.35 -1.20
C MET A 58 20.78 -8.53 -2.14
N LYS A 59 19.93 -8.73 -3.17
CA LYS A 59 20.03 -9.91 -4.04
C LYS A 59 21.10 -9.83 -5.09
N LYS A 60 21.32 -8.64 -5.69
CA LYS A 60 22.18 -8.49 -6.87
C LYS A 60 23.53 -7.89 -6.51
N LEU A 61 23.58 -6.99 -5.50
CA LEU A 61 24.83 -6.37 -5.09
C LEU A 61 25.54 -7.17 -3.99
N LEU A 62 24.88 -7.32 -2.81
CA LEU A 62 25.50 -7.93 -1.64
C LEU A 62 25.69 -9.44 -1.82
N ASN A 63 24.70 -10.16 -2.30
CA ASN A 63 24.79 -11.60 -2.51
C ASN A 63 25.84 -12.02 -3.56
N ASN A 64 26.25 -11.10 -4.43
CA ASN A 64 27.28 -11.32 -5.44
C ASN A 64 28.62 -10.61 -5.11
N ASP A 65 28.80 -10.15 -3.87
CA ASP A 65 30.01 -9.47 -3.37
C ASP A 65 30.46 -8.29 -4.26
N MET A 66 29.49 -7.61 -4.92
CA MET A 66 29.80 -6.50 -5.82
C MET A 66 30.14 -5.23 -5.03
N ASN A 67 31.17 -4.50 -5.48
CA ASN A 67 31.58 -3.26 -4.82
C ASN A 67 30.70 -2.06 -5.24
N PRO A 68 29.93 -1.46 -4.32
CA PRO A 68 29.00 -0.37 -4.64
C PRO A 68 29.69 0.89 -5.19
N LYS A 69 30.98 1.07 -4.93
CA LYS A 69 31.76 2.21 -5.46
C LYS A 69 32.12 2.06 -6.95
N ARG A 70 32.08 0.83 -7.46
CA ARG A 70 32.51 0.50 -8.85
C ARG A 70 31.36 -0.02 -9.70
N THR A 71 30.30 -0.54 -9.08
CA THR A 71 29.12 -1.08 -9.74
C THR A 71 28.20 0.06 -10.21
N LYS A 72 27.76 0.01 -11.46
CA LYS A 72 26.79 0.94 -12.04
C LYS A 72 25.38 0.46 -11.82
N LEU A 73 24.41 1.36 -11.76
CA LEU A 73 22.99 1.03 -11.52
C LEU A 73 22.41 0.09 -12.58
N ARG A 74 22.84 0.20 -13.85
CA ARG A 74 22.45 -0.71 -14.93
C ARG A 74 22.77 -2.19 -14.67
N GLU A 75 23.77 -2.47 -13.84
CA GLU A 75 24.22 -3.83 -13.55
C GLU A 75 23.31 -4.54 -12.54
N ILE A 76 22.61 -3.77 -11.73
CA ILE A 76 21.75 -4.31 -10.68
C ILE A 76 20.26 -3.93 -10.83
N MET A 77 19.92 -2.98 -11.70
CA MET A 77 18.53 -2.57 -11.88
C MET A 77 17.64 -3.72 -12.38
N THR A 78 16.37 -3.64 -12.07
CA THR A 78 15.34 -4.45 -12.71
C THR A 78 14.86 -3.72 -13.95
N SER A 79 15.03 -4.39 -15.12
CA SER A 79 14.59 -3.90 -16.43
C SER A 79 14.18 -5.11 -17.29
N PRO A 80 13.08 -5.05 -18.07
CA PRO A 80 12.13 -3.95 -18.10
C PRO A 80 11.36 -3.81 -16.78
N VAL A 81 10.97 -2.57 -16.46
CA VAL A 81 10.15 -2.28 -15.28
C VAL A 81 8.70 -2.03 -15.69
N LYS A 82 7.76 -2.52 -14.86
CA LYS A 82 6.34 -2.21 -15.05
C LYS A 82 6.11 -0.77 -14.62
N VAL A 83 5.43 -0.01 -15.47
CA VAL A 83 5.06 1.38 -15.23
C VAL A 83 3.55 1.52 -15.32
N ALA A 84 2.96 2.33 -14.46
CA ALA A 84 1.54 2.66 -14.48
C ALA A 84 1.33 3.99 -15.19
N ASP A 85 0.24 4.13 -15.94
CA ASP A 85 -0.28 5.44 -16.32
C ASP A 85 -0.98 6.08 -15.10
N LYS A 86 -0.88 7.41 -14.97
CA LYS A 86 -1.55 8.14 -13.90
C LYS A 86 -3.08 7.94 -13.89
N ASP A 87 -3.65 7.61 -15.04
CA ASP A 87 -5.08 7.39 -15.24
C ASP A 87 -5.50 5.93 -15.04
N ASP A 88 -4.55 5.03 -14.77
CA ASP A 88 -4.83 3.61 -14.51
C ASP A 88 -5.64 3.39 -13.23
N GLU A 89 -6.33 2.25 -13.19
CA GLU A 89 -7.13 1.84 -12.04
C GLU A 89 -6.25 1.29 -10.92
N LEU A 90 -6.41 1.85 -9.73
CA LEU A 90 -5.64 1.54 -8.54
C LEU A 90 -5.74 0.07 -8.11
N VAL A 91 -6.95 -0.51 -8.11
CA VAL A 91 -7.20 -1.88 -7.61
C VAL A 91 -6.50 -2.93 -8.47
N GLY A 92 -6.48 -2.71 -9.79
CA GLY A 92 -5.76 -3.57 -10.72
C GLY A 92 -4.27 -3.64 -10.39
N TRP A 93 -3.64 -2.50 -10.15
CA TRP A 93 -2.24 -2.41 -9.78
C TRP A 93 -1.94 -3.04 -8.41
N LEU A 94 -2.80 -2.83 -7.41
CA LEU A 94 -2.63 -3.46 -6.10
C LEU A 94 -2.63 -4.99 -6.19
N ARG A 95 -3.54 -5.54 -6.99
CA ARG A 95 -3.61 -7.00 -7.26
C ARG A 95 -2.34 -7.48 -7.95
N GLN A 96 -1.87 -6.77 -8.97
CA GLN A 96 -0.66 -7.12 -9.69
C GLN A 96 0.60 -7.05 -8.81
N MET A 97 0.74 -6.00 -7.99
CA MET A 97 1.82 -5.86 -7.01
C MET A 97 1.85 -7.04 -6.02
N SER A 98 0.68 -7.48 -5.56
CA SER A 98 0.53 -8.63 -4.66
C SER A 98 0.94 -9.94 -5.33
N ASN A 99 0.40 -10.22 -6.51
CA ASN A 99 0.63 -11.47 -7.22
C ASN A 99 2.09 -11.64 -7.66
N GLU A 100 2.70 -10.56 -8.15
CA GLU A 100 4.06 -10.57 -8.69
C GLU A 100 5.12 -10.12 -7.66
N ARG A 101 4.70 -9.81 -6.43
CA ARG A 101 5.56 -9.51 -5.28
C ARG A 101 6.51 -8.33 -5.49
N PHE A 102 6.07 -7.30 -6.22
CA PHE A 102 6.79 -6.02 -6.26
C PHE A 102 6.05 -4.95 -5.45
N ARG A 103 6.78 -3.98 -4.90
CA ARG A 103 6.24 -3.01 -3.95
C ARG A 103 6.27 -1.56 -4.42
N HIS A 104 6.90 -1.30 -5.55
CA HIS A 104 7.05 0.04 -6.11
C HIS A 104 6.70 0.04 -7.58
N VAL A 105 5.89 1.02 -8.00
CA VAL A 105 5.46 1.22 -9.38
C VAL A 105 5.78 2.66 -9.79
N PRO A 106 6.69 2.88 -10.74
CA PRO A 106 6.83 4.17 -11.37
C PRO A 106 5.55 4.55 -12.11
N VAL A 107 5.08 5.77 -11.94
CA VAL A 107 3.92 6.31 -12.63
C VAL A 107 4.39 7.30 -13.69
N VAL A 108 3.89 7.14 -14.90
CA VAL A 108 4.29 7.93 -16.05
C VAL A 108 3.13 8.76 -16.63
N ASP A 109 3.47 9.78 -17.39
CA ASP A 109 2.52 10.51 -18.22
C ASP A 109 2.30 9.80 -19.56
N LYS A 110 1.40 10.37 -20.40
CA LYS A 110 1.08 9.86 -21.74
C LYS A 110 2.30 9.80 -22.69
N ASN A 111 3.38 10.52 -22.36
CA ASN A 111 4.63 10.51 -23.14
C ASN A 111 5.66 9.51 -22.58
N GLY A 112 5.30 8.74 -21.53
CA GLY A 112 6.18 7.80 -20.87
C GLY A 112 7.20 8.45 -19.93
N LYS A 113 7.04 9.75 -19.60
CA LYS A 113 7.92 10.44 -18.64
C LYS A 113 7.50 10.14 -17.22
N LEU A 114 8.47 9.90 -16.36
CA LEU A 114 8.25 9.68 -14.94
C LEU A 114 7.61 10.92 -14.28
N ILE A 115 6.48 10.70 -13.60
CA ILE A 115 5.78 11.74 -12.83
C ILE A 115 5.93 11.46 -11.34
N ASN A 116 5.73 10.20 -10.94
CA ASN A 116 5.72 9.81 -9.53
C ASN A 116 6.14 8.35 -9.36
N ILE A 117 6.25 7.91 -8.12
CA ILE A 117 6.39 6.50 -7.75
C ILE A 117 5.38 6.17 -6.65
N MET A 118 4.62 5.11 -6.84
CA MET A 118 3.66 4.63 -5.84
C MET A 118 4.19 3.36 -5.20
N SER A 119 4.09 3.30 -3.88
CA SER A 119 4.40 2.10 -3.11
C SER A 119 3.13 1.31 -2.79
N GLN A 120 3.28 0.03 -2.46
CA GLN A 120 2.16 -0.80 -2.00
C GLN A 120 1.44 -0.17 -0.79
N GLY A 121 2.19 0.48 0.12
CA GLY A 121 1.62 1.20 1.26
C GLY A 121 0.70 2.35 0.85
N ASP A 122 1.03 3.09 -0.21
CA ASP A 122 0.18 4.17 -0.72
C ASP A 122 -1.15 3.65 -1.26
N PHE A 123 -1.17 2.45 -1.80
CA PHE A 123 -2.39 1.80 -2.26
C PHE A 123 -3.22 1.23 -1.11
N VAL A 124 -2.56 0.61 -0.12
CA VAL A 124 -3.23 -0.01 1.04
C VAL A 124 -3.85 1.04 1.97
N SER A 125 -3.22 2.20 2.15
CA SER A 125 -3.74 3.30 2.98
C SER A 125 -5.17 3.73 2.59
N TYR A 126 -5.55 3.49 1.34
CA TYR A 126 -6.90 3.75 0.85
C TYR A 126 -7.94 2.71 1.26
N THR A 127 -7.57 1.45 1.31
CA THR A 127 -8.54 0.36 1.55
C THR A 127 -9.04 0.35 2.98
N TRP A 128 -8.23 0.78 3.94
CA TRP A 128 -8.58 0.81 5.35
C TRP A 128 -9.80 1.69 5.69
N PRO A 129 -9.87 2.97 5.28
CA PRO A 129 -11.04 3.81 5.60
C PRO A 129 -12.34 3.26 5.03
N ASN A 130 -12.31 2.76 3.79
CA ASN A 130 -13.49 2.18 3.16
C ASN A 130 -13.91 0.86 3.83
N LEU A 131 -12.95 0.01 4.18
CA LEU A 131 -13.23 -1.23 4.90
C LEU A 131 -13.83 -0.96 6.27
N LEU A 132 -13.26 -0.03 7.02
CA LEU A 132 -13.78 0.40 8.32
C LEU A 132 -15.18 1.01 8.20
N TYR A 133 -15.44 1.80 7.16
CA TYR A 133 -16.76 2.34 6.89
C TYR A 133 -17.76 1.22 6.60
N GLN A 134 -17.44 0.26 5.74
CA GLN A 134 -18.29 -0.89 5.45
C GLN A 134 -18.55 -1.76 6.69
N VAL A 135 -17.52 -2.04 7.48
CA VAL A 135 -17.67 -2.77 8.75
C VAL A 135 -18.59 -2.01 9.71
N LYS A 136 -18.45 -0.70 9.80
CA LYS A 136 -19.31 0.15 10.64
C LYS A 136 -20.77 0.15 10.18
N GLU A 137 -21.01 0.21 8.87
CA GLU A 137 -22.37 0.14 8.32
C GLU A 137 -23.00 -1.25 8.53
N LEU A 138 -22.25 -2.32 8.28
CA LEU A 138 -22.71 -3.69 8.57
C LEU A 138 -22.97 -3.91 10.07
N ALA A 139 -22.15 -3.34 10.93
CA ALA A 139 -22.38 -3.39 12.37
C ALA A 139 -23.65 -2.63 12.77
N LYS A 140 -23.92 -1.46 12.17
CA LYS A 140 -25.14 -0.68 12.42
C LYS A 140 -26.40 -1.42 11.98
N GLU A 141 -26.39 -2.11 10.83
CA GLU A 141 -27.53 -2.90 10.36
C GLU A 141 -27.85 -4.07 11.30
N ASN A 142 -26.85 -4.67 11.89
CA ASN A 142 -27.03 -5.81 12.81
C ASN A 142 -27.28 -5.38 14.28
N TYR A 143 -26.88 -4.18 14.67
CA TYR A 143 -27.00 -3.69 16.05
C TYR A 143 -28.44 -3.57 16.55
N PRO A 144 -29.45 -3.10 15.78
CA PRO A 144 -30.83 -3.05 16.24
C PRO A 144 -31.42 -4.44 16.50
N ARG A 145 -31.05 -5.46 15.72
CA ARG A 145 -31.54 -6.83 15.94
C ARG A 145 -30.97 -7.46 17.22
N VAL A 146 -29.66 -7.27 17.46
CA VAL A 146 -29.01 -7.76 18.69
C VAL A 146 -29.60 -7.06 19.93
N ASN A 147 -29.79 -5.75 19.87
CA ASN A 147 -30.42 -5.02 20.97
C ASN A 147 -31.87 -5.48 21.25
N GLN A 148 -32.67 -5.70 20.21
CA GLN A 148 -34.04 -6.21 20.40
C GLN A 148 -34.06 -7.58 21.06
N ILE A 149 -33.21 -8.51 20.61
CA ILE A 149 -33.10 -9.84 21.20
C ILE A 149 -32.65 -9.76 22.68
N VAL A 150 -31.66 -8.94 22.97
CA VAL A 150 -31.16 -8.74 24.33
C VAL A 150 -32.22 -8.13 25.22
N ILE A 151 -32.96 -7.14 24.74
CA ILE A 151 -34.09 -6.53 25.49
C ILE A 151 -35.18 -7.56 25.78
N ILE A 152 -35.53 -8.39 24.78
CA ILE A 152 -36.53 -9.46 24.96
C ILE A 152 -36.07 -10.49 26.00
N LEU A 153 -34.79 -10.92 25.93
CA LEU A 153 -34.22 -11.87 26.89
C LEU A 153 -34.18 -11.31 28.31
N ILE A 154 -33.77 -10.03 28.46
CA ILE A 154 -33.78 -9.34 29.76
C ILE A 154 -35.21 -9.22 30.29
N GLY A 155 -36.17 -8.83 29.45
CA GLY A 155 -37.59 -8.75 29.82
C GLY A 155 -38.15 -10.08 30.28
N PHE A 156 -37.82 -11.17 29.58
CA PHE A 156 -38.21 -12.52 29.94
C PHE A 156 -37.58 -12.95 31.28
N MET A 157 -36.32 -12.64 31.49
CA MET A 157 -35.63 -12.93 32.75
C MET A 157 -36.25 -12.18 33.93
N ILE A 158 -36.59 -10.90 33.78
CA ILE A 158 -37.26 -10.10 34.82
C ILE A 158 -38.65 -10.66 35.10
N TYR A 159 -39.41 -11.01 34.06
CA TYR A 159 -40.75 -11.59 34.22
C TYR A 159 -40.73 -12.91 35.00
N THR A 160 -39.77 -13.82 34.69
CA THR A 160 -39.61 -15.08 35.43
C THR A 160 -39.22 -14.87 36.88
N LEU A 161 -38.38 -13.89 37.19
CA LEU A 161 -38.02 -13.52 38.57
C LEU A 161 -39.22 -13.00 39.34
N ILE A 162 -40.07 -12.16 38.73
CA ILE A 162 -41.29 -11.65 39.35
C ILE A 162 -42.25 -12.79 39.65
N LEU A 163 -42.43 -13.75 38.73
CA LEU A 163 -43.30 -14.92 38.98
C LEU A 163 -42.80 -15.80 40.14
N LEU A 164 -41.48 -16.06 40.18
CA LEU A 164 -40.87 -16.82 41.27
C LEU A 164 -41.04 -16.12 42.62
N PHE A 165 -40.88 -14.80 42.64
CA PHE A 165 -41.10 -14.01 43.86
C PHE A 165 -42.55 -14.04 44.31
N ALA A 166 -43.50 -13.85 43.40
CA ALA A 166 -44.91 -13.90 43.68
C ALA A 166 -45.37 -15.29 44.25
N PHE A 167 -44.86 -16.37 43.62
CA PHE A 167 -45.15 -17.72 44.05
C PHE A 167 -44.60 -17.99 45.47
N ASN A 168 -43.42 -17.53 45.80
CA ASN A 168 -42.80 -17.72 47.12
C ASN A 168 -43.45 -16.85 48.19
N TYR A 169 -44.18 -15.77 47.83
CA TYR A 169 -44.82 -14.89 48.73
C TYR A 169 -46.31 -15.34 49.04
N MET A 170 -46.87 -16.15 48.12
CA MET A 170 -48.24 -16.69 48.25
C MET A 170 -48.30 -18.11 48.85
N ALA A 171 -47.15 -18.77 48.99
CA ALA A 171 -46.96 -20.05 49.63
C ALA A 171 -46.58 -19.88 51.11
#